data_7ef56dec7c0b7a7807838a000edae37a
#
_entry.id   7ef56dec7c0b7a7807838a000edae37a
#
_cell.length_a   1.000
_cell.length_b   1.000
_cell.length_c   1.000
_cell.angle_alpha   90.00
_cell.angle_beta   90.00
_cell.angle_gamma   90.00
#
_symmetry.space_group_name_H-M   'P 1'
#
loop_
_entity.id
_entity.type
_entity.pdbx_description
1 polymer ?
#
loop_
_entity_poly.entity_id
_entity_poly.type
_entity_poly.pdbx_seq_one_letter_code
_entity_poly.pdbx_strand_id
1 'polypeptide(L)'
;PAAQPEHGVTTVFVTLPNTKLEFIEPLGEASPISKFLERNPDGGIHHICFEVDDIIAARDRLMADGRRVLGDGTPRIGAHGKPVLFFHPKDFSGTLIEIEEA
;
A
#
# COMPACT_ATOMS: atom_id res chain seq x y z
N PRO A 1 -12.71 -8.04 11.10
CA PRO A 1 -12.74 -7.38 9.78
C PRO A 1 -13.24 -5.94 9.91
N ALA A 2 -12.58 -5.03 9.23
CA ALA A 2 -12.92 -3.62 9.23
C ALA A 2 -13.11 -3.13 7.80
N ALA A 3 -14.32 -2.65 7.48
CA ALA A 3 -14.59 -2.04 6.19
C ALA A 3 -13.91 -0.69 6.09
N GLN A 4 -13.27 -0.43 4.95
CA GLN A 4 -12.60 0.82 4.63
C GLN A 4 -13.20 1.38 3.34
N PRO A 5 -14.41 1.98 3.39
CA PRO A 5 -15.12 2.41 2.17
C PRO A 5 -14.32 3.39 1.34
N GLU A 6 -13.57 4.30 1.96
CA GLU A 6 -12.75 5.29 1.27
C GLU A 6 -11.57 4.66 0.53
N HIS A 7 -11.18 3.44 0.87
CA HIS A 7 -10.12 2.69 0.21
C HIS A 7 -10.66 1.54 -0.65
N GLY A 8 -11.97 1.28 -0.59
CA GLY A 8 -12.62 0.23 -1.38
C GLY A 8 -12.24 -1.19 -0.96
N VAL A 9 -11.87 -1.41 0.30
CA VAL A 9 -11.45 -2.72 0.80
C VAL A 9 -11.99 -2.99 2.20
N THR A 10 -12.09 -4.27 2.54
CA THR A 10 -12.27 -4.75 3.90
C THR A 10 -10.95 -5.39 4.35
N THR A 11 -10.49 -5.06 5.54
CA THR A 11 -9.18 -5.48 6.03
C THR A 11 -9.27 -6.30 7.30
N VAL A 12 -8.35 -7.27 7.44
CA VAL A 12 -8.07 -7.98 8.69
C VAL A 12 -6.56 -7.93 8.90
N PHE A 13 -6.14 -7.44 10.06
CA PHE A 13 -4.73 -7.42 10.43
C PHE A 13 -4.40 -8.53 11.40
N VAL A 14 -3.29 -9.23 11.15
CA VAL A 14 -2.70 -10.19 12.08
C VAL A 14 -1.35 -9.63 12.52
N THR A 15 -1.25 -9.29 13.80
CA THR A 15 -0.04 -8.68 14.37
C THR A 15 0.94 -9.78 14.80
N LEU A 16 2.16 -9.68 14.27
CA LEU A 16 3.28 -10.53 14.65
C LEU A 16 4.29 -9.68 15.43
N PRO A 17 5.30 -10.30 16.09
CA PRO A 17 6.25 -9.52 16.91
C PRO A 17 6.99 -8.40 16.17
N ASN A 18 7.27 -8.59 14.89
CA ASN A 18 8.07 -7.63 14.10
C ASN A 18 7.38 -7.15 12.83
N THR A 19 6.12 -7.50 12.61
CA THR A 19 5.40 -7.10 11.39
C THR A 19 3.90 -7.32 11.57
N LYS A 20 3.14 -6.98 10.53
CA LYS A 20 1.71 -7.27 10.46
C LYS A 20 1.41 -7.87 9.11
N LEU A 21 0.51 -8.85 9.09
CA LEU A 21 -0.09 -9.32 7.84
C LEU A 21 -1.42 -8.60 7.68
N GLU A 22 -1.63 -8.01 6.51
CA GLU A 22 -2.90 -7.39 6.16
C GLU A 22 -3.59 -8.25 5.12
N PHE A 23 -4.72 -8.83 5.49
CA PHE A 23 -5.58 -9.54 4.55
C PHE A 23 -6.63 -8.57 4.05
N ILE A 24 -6.75 -8.44 2.74
CA ILE A 24 -7.67 -7.50 2.12
C ILE A 24 -8.58 -8.22 1.13
N GLU A 25 -9.83 -7.78 1.09
CA GLU A 25 -10.77 -8.21 0.06
C GLU A 25 -11.48 -6.98 -0.52
N PRO A 26 -11.98 -7.07 -1.77
CA PRO A 26 -12.69 -5.95 -2.37
C PRO A 26 -13.95 -5.57 -1.59
N LEU A 27 -14.17 -4.28 -1.43
CA LEU A 27 -15.42 -3.73 -0.90
C LEU A 27 -16.07 -2.95 -2.04
N GLY A 28 -17.15 -3.52 -2.61
CA GLY A 28 -17.82 -2.95 -3.76
C GLY A 28 -17.17 -3.37 -5.09
N GLU A 29 -17.88 -3.09 -6.18
CA GLU A 29 -17.50 -3.53 -7.52
C GLU A 29 -16.32 -2.75 -8.11
N ALA A 30 -16.14 -1.50 -7.67
CA ALA A 30 -15.10 -0.61 -8.17
C ALA A 30 -13.86 -0.59 -7.26
N SER A 31 -13.60 -1.68 -6.54
CA SER A 31 -12.44 -1.75 -5.65
C SER A 31 -11.12 -1.64 -6.42
N PRO A 32 -10.14 -0.87 -5.89
CA PRO A 32 -8.83 -0.74 -6.55
C PRO A 32 -8.06 -2.06 -6.63
N ILE A 33 -8.40 -3.07 -5.83
CA ILE A 33 -7.74 -4.38 -5.89
C ILE A 33 -8.43 -5.37 -6.83
N SER A 34 -9.56 -5.00 -7.44
CA SER A 34 -10.30 -5.90 -8.34
C SER A 34 -9.45 -6.33 -9.54
N LYS A 35 -8.70 -5.41 -10.16
CA LYS A 35 -7.83 -5.75 -11.30
C LYS A 35 -6.68 -6.66 -10.90
N PHE A 36 -6.16 -6.49 -9.70
CA PHE A 36 -5.14 -7.40 -9.17
C PHE A 36 -5.68 -8.82 -9.07
N LEU A 37 -6.89 -8.98 -8.53
CA LEU A 37 -7.53 -10.29 -8.39
C LEU A 37 -7.93 -10.91 -9.73
N GLU A 38 -8.27 -10.10 -10.74
CA GLU A 38 -8.49 -10.61 -12.09
C GLU A 38 -7.24 -11.29 -12.65
N ARG A 39 -6.06 -10.74 -12.39
CA ARG A 39 -4.78 -11.29 -12.82
C ARG A 39 -4.26 -12.37 -11.88
N ASN A 40 -4.75 -12.40 -10.64
CA ASN A 40 -4.31 -13.32 -9.59
C ASN A 40 -5.55 -13.91 -8.90
N PRO A 41 -6.33 -14.77 -9.62
CA PRO A 41 -7.60 -15.25 -9.08
C PRO A 41 -7.46 -16.08 -7.80
N ASP A 42 -6.31 -16.67 -7.57
CA ASP A 42 -6.04 -17.42 -6.33
C ASP A 42 -5.45 -16.54 -5.22
N GLY A 43 -5.42 -15.22 -5.45
CA GLY A 43 -4.82 -14.27 -4.51
C GLY A 43 -3.33 -14.08 -4.74
N GLY A 44 -2.69 -13.35 -3.86
CA GLY A 44 -1.26 -13.07 -3.94
C GLY A 44 -0.87 -11.92 -3.02
N ILE A 45 0.40 -11.57 -3.03
CA ILE A 45 0.92 -10.42 -2.30
C ILE A 45 0.62 -9.17 -3.13
N HIS A 46 -0.23 -8.30 -2.60
CA HIS A 46 -0.60 -7.06 -3.28
C HIS A 46 0.46 -5.98 -3.10
N HIS A 47 0.92 -5.80 -1.87
CA HIS A 47 1.93 -4.79 -1.57
C HIS A 47 2.72 -5.13 -0.31
N ILE A 48 3.85 -4.44 -0.15
CA ILE A 48 4.66 -4.49 1.06
C ILE A 48 4.76 -3.05 1.56
N CYS A 49 4.53 -2.84 2.86
CA CYS A 49 4.63 -1.53 3.49
C CYS A 49 5.88 -1.46 4.36
N PHE A 50 6.65 -0.39 4.19
CA PHE A 50 7.80 -0.07 5.04
C PHE A 50 7.48 1.14 5.90
N GLU A 51 7.78 1.05 7.19
CA GLU A 51 7.67 2.20 8.08
C GLU A 51 8.92 3.08 7.94
N VAL A 52 8.71 4.40 7.85
CA VAL A 52 9.78 5.39 7.74
C VAL A 52 9.57 6.48 8.78
N ASP A 53 10.66 7.16 9.17
CA ASP A 53 10.57 8.23 10.17
C ASP A 53 10.03 9.53 9.59
N ASP A 54 10.45 9.86 8.36
CA ASP A 54 10.05 11.09 7.66
C ASP A 54 9.65 10.73 6.24
N ILE A 55 8.36 10.77 5.97
CA ILE A 55 7.83 10.30 4.68
C ILE A 55 8.26 11.20 3.52
N ILE A 56 8.40 12.51 3.74
CA ILE A 56 8.83 13.44 2.68
C ILE A 56 10.30 13.18 2.33
N ALA A 57 11.15 13.00 3.33
CA ALA A 57 12.55 12.67 3.09
C ALA A 57 12.71 11.32 2.38
N ALA A 58 11.95 10.31 2.80
CA ALA A 58 11.95 8.99 2.17
C ALA A 58 11.48 9.07 0.71
N ARG A 59 10.38 9.80 0.46
CA ARG A 59 9.88 10.05 -0.89
C ARG A 59 10.96 10.67 -1.77
N ASP A 60 11.57 11.74 -1.30
CA ASP A 60 12.56 12.49 -2.08
C ASP A 60 13.78 11.63 -2.39
N ARG A 61 14.22 10.81 -1.45
CA ARG A 61 15.33 9.90 -1.65
C ARG A 61 15.03 8.83 -2.70
N LEU A 62 13.83 8.22 -2.63
CA LEU A 62 13.42 7.21 -3.60
C LEU A 62 13.27 7.81 -5.00
N MET A 63 12.69 9.00 -5.10
CA MET A 63 12.57 9.70 -6.38
C MET A 63 13.93 10.07 -6.96
N ALA A 64 14.89 10.48 -6.13
CA ALA A 64 16.24 10.76 -6.57
C ALA A 64 16.94 9.51 -7.13
N ASP A 65 16.58 8.32 -6.64
CA ASP A 65 17.08 7.04 -7.15
C ASP A 65 16.30 6.55 -8.38
N GLY A 66 15.40 7.36 -8.93
CA GLY A 66 14.63 7.04 -10.13
C GLY A 66 13.37 6.21 -9.87
N ARG A 67 12.93 6.07 -8.63
CA ARG A 67 11.68 5.35 -8.30
C ARG A 67 10.49 6.28 -8.50
N ARG A 68 9.41 5.76 -9.10
CA ARG A 68 8.23 6.55 -9.43
C ARG A 68 7.19 6.45 -8.33
N VAL A 69 6.84 7.60 -7.74
CA VAL A 69 5.71 7.70 -6.82
C VAL A 69 4.41 7.65 -7.62
N LEU A 70 3.39 6.98 -7.07
CA LEU A 70 2.05 7.00 -7.64
C LEU A 70 1.31 8.26 -7.20
N GLY A 71 0.46 8.78 -8.07
CA GLY A 71 -0.25 10.03 -7.82
C GLY A 71 0.69 11.23 -7.95
N ASP A 72 0.39 12.28 -7.20
CA ASP A 72 1.12 13.55 -7.25
C ASP A 72 2.26 13.65 -6.22
N GLY A 73 2.50 12.60 -5.46
CA GLY A 73 3.53 12.58 -4.41
C GLY A 73 3.12 13.22 -3.09
N THR A 74 1.86 13.62 -2.96
CA THR A 74 1.33 14.14 -1.70
C THR A 74 0.89 12.98 -0.81
N PRO A 75 1.42 12.86 0.42
CA PRO A 75 1.00 11.79 1.33
C PRO A 75 -0.48 11.86 1.66
N ARG A 76 -1.10 10.70 1.79
CA ARG A 76 -2.50 10.54 2.18
C ARG A 76 -2.57 9.73 3.47
N ILE A 77 -3.69 9.83 4.17
CA ILE A 77 -3.89 9.06 5.40
C ILE A 77 -4.31 7.64 5.03
N GLY A 78 -3.52 6.66 5.48
CA GLY A 78 -3.77 5.25 5.24
C GLY A 78 -4.60 4.57 6.33
N ALA A 79 -4.61 3.24 6.28
CA ALA A 79 -5.44 2.41 7.16
C ALA A 79 -5.15 2.56 8.65
N HIS A 80 -3.93 2.97 9.01
CA HIS A 80 -3.53 3.18 10.41
C HIS A 80 -3.67 4.64 10.87
N GLY A 81 -4.27 5.49 10.05
CA GLY A 81 -4.41 6.92 10.38
C GLY A 81 -3.12 7.71 10.25
N LYS A 82 -2.14 7.19 9.52
CA LYS A 82 -0.83 7.80 9.32
C LYS A 82 -0.58 8.10 7.85
N PRO A 83 0.31 9.09 7.55
CA PRO A 83 0.62 9.41 6.16
C PRO A 83 1.25 8.23 5.42
N VAL A 84 0.78 7.98 4.19
CA VAL A 84 1.31 6.93 3.33
C VAL A 84 1.53 7.43 1.92
N LEU A 85 2.43 6.77 1.20
CA LEU A 85 2.66 6.92 -0.23
C LEU A 85 2.89 5.55 -0.84
N PHE A 86 2.52 5.42 -2.12
CA PHE A 86 2.76 4.20 -2.89
C PHE A 86 3.72 4.48 -4.04
N PHE A 87 4.56 3.50 -4.35
CA PHE A 87 5.54 3.55 -5.44
C PHE A 87 5.26 2.47 -6.47
N HIS A 88 5.58 2.79 -7.72
CA HIS A 88 5.25 1.96 -8.86
C HIS A 88 5.90 0.57 -8.78
N PRO A 89 5.11 -0.51 -8.95
CA PRO A 89 5.64 -1.87 -8.80
C PRO A 89 6.75 -2.21 -9.79
N LYS A 90 6.77 -1.61 -10.98
CA LYS A 90 7.84 -1.86 -11.96
C LYS A 90 9.22 -1.44 -11.48
N ASP A 91 9.29 -0.52 -10.52
CA ASP A 91 10.56 -0.07 -9.96
C ASP A 91 11.01 -0.91 -8.76
N PHE A 92 10.21 -1.91 -8.38
CA PHE A 92 10.42 -2.77 -7.21
C PHE A 92 10.12 -4.24 -7.54
N SER A 93 10.62 -4.71 -8.66
CA SER A 93 10.51 -6.13 -9.08
C SER A 93 9.07 -6.65 -9.18
N GLY A 94 8.14 -5.78 -9.52
CA GLY A 94 6.74 -6.15 -9.73
C GLY A 94 5.86 -6.09 -8.51
N THR A 95 6.37 -5.63 -7.36
CA THR A 95 5.60 -5.52 -6.12
C THR A 95 5.29 -4.06 -5.83
N LEU A 96 4.02 -3.72 -5.60
CA LEU A 96 3.62 -2.40 -5.14
C LEU A 96 4.24 -2.14 -3.76
N ILE A 97 4.89 -1.00 -3.61
CA ILE A 97 5.53 -0.62 -2.35
C ILE A 97 4.80 0.55 -1.73
N GLU A 98 4.47 0.39 -0.47
CA GLU A 98 3.90 1.45 0.36
C GLU A 98 4.95 1.89 1.39
N ILE A 99 5.05 3.20 1.63
CA ILE A 99 5.76 3.73 2.79
C ILE A 99 4.77 4.41 3.72
N GLU A 100 4.94 4.21 5.02
CA GLU A 100 4.07 4.76 6.05
C GLU A 100 4.93 5.46 7.09
N GLU A 101 4.55 6.69 7.45
CA GLU A 101 5.26 7.42 8.49
C GLU A 101 4.97 6.83 9.87
N ALA A 102 6.01 6.69 10.66
CA ALA A 102 5.91 6.13 12.00
C ALA A 102 5.06 6.98 12.96
#